data_86b8ff2e9a3e939ee8fe5393ff1120fc
#
_entry.id   86b8ff2e9a3e939ee8fe5393ff1120fc
#
_cell.length_a   1.000
_cell.length_b   1.000
_cell.length_c   1.000
_cell.angle_alpha   90.00
_cell.angle_beta   90.00
_cell.angle_gamma   90.00
#
_symmetry.space_group_name_H-M   'P 1'
#
loop_
_entity.id
_entity.type
_entity.pdbx_description
1 polymer ?
#
loop_
_entity_poly.entity_id
_entity_poly.type
_entity_poly.pdbx_seq_one_letter_code
_entity_poly.pdbx_strand_id
1 'polypeptide(L)'
;MFYRENGQFKTSYRADQQIFPIRQDRIVMLLLLAVAFIAVPALASDYFLRAILIPFLILALAAVGLNILVGYCGQISLGTGAFMAVGAYAAWNFGVRFPGMPLLAQILLGGCFATLVGVIFGIPSLRIRGLYLAVATLAAQFFVDWAFLRIPFFTNYSSSGNVSVPQLTAFGLPVQSALEKYLFVLILVVVFTLLAKNLVRGAIGRQWMAIRDMDVAAAVIGIRPMYAKLSAFAVSSFIVGVAGALWGYIHLGSWEPLAFDLARSFQLLFMVIIGGLGSILGSFFGAAFIVLVPVALTNIPHMLGMSLSVDTAAHVEHMVFGALIVFFLIAEPHGLARLWSIGKEKLRIWPFPH
;
A
#
# COMPACT_ATOMS: atom_id res chain seq x y z
N MET A 1 20.44 -0.86 -28.54
CA MET A 1 19.60 0.09 -27.77
C MET A 1 18.37 -0.66 -27.27
N PHE A 2 18.34 -1.00 -25.97
CA PHE A 2 17.25 -1.79 -25.37
C PHE A 2 16.04 -0.92 -24.96
N TYR A 3 16.24 0.37 -24.75
CA TYR A 3 15.17 1.29 -24.37
C TYR A 3 15.29 2.62 -25.15
N ARG A 4 14.32 2.88 -26.04
CA ARG A 4 14.33 4.11 -26.85
C ARG A 4 13.21 5.05 -26.43
N GLU A 5 13.52 6.13 -25.77
CA GLU A 5 12.66 7.30 -25.63
C GLU A 5 12.83 8.28 -26.79
N ASN A 6 14.00 8.32 -27.40
CA ASN A 6 14.32 9.23 -28.51
C ASN A 6 13.50 8.89 -29.77
N GLY A 7 12.97 9.92 -30.42
CA GLY A 7 12.11 9.78 -31.60
C GLY A 7 10.62 9.59 -31.31
N GLN A 8 10.22 9.59 -30.04
CA GLN A 8 8.81 9.59 -29.64
C GLN A 8 8.34 10.99 -29.29
N PHE A 9 8.01 11.78 -30.32
CA PHE A 9 7.39 13.08 -30.09
C PHE A 9 5.86 12.96 -30.05
N LYS A 10 5.21 13.83 -29.31
CA LYS A 10 3.77 13.92 -29.16
C LYS A 10 3.28 15.23 -29.79
N THR A 11 2.30 15.13 -30.67
CA THR A 11 1.73 16.30 -31.37
C THR A 11 0.53 16.91 -30.66
N SER A 12 0.03 16.26 -29.60
CA SER A 12 -1.11 16.75 -28.83
C SER A 12 -0.93 16.50 -27.34
N TYR A 13 -1.43 17.42 -26.51
CA TYR A 13 -1.45 17.27 -25.05
C TYR A 13 -2.17 15.98 -24.61
N ARG A 14 -3.22 15.56 -25.32
CA ARG A 14 -3.95 14.32 -25.06
C ARG A 14 -3.08 13.08 -25.22
N ALA A 15 -2.18 13.07 -26.19
CA ALA A 15 -1.25 11.98 -26.43
C ALA A 15 -0.12 11.94 -25.37
N ASP A 16 0.30 13.11 -24.90
CA ASP A 16 1.32 13.24 -23.85
C ASP A 16 0.77 12.89 -22.46
N GLN A 17 -0.48 13.21 -22.19
CA GLN A 17 -1.18 12.89 -20.95
C GLN A 17 -1.62 11.42 -20.82
N GLN A 18 -1.23 10.52 -21.72
CA GLN A 18 -1.55 9.09 -21.59
C GLN A 18 -0.84 8.46 -20.37
N ILE A 19 -1.49 7.48 -19.74
CA ILE A 19 -0.95 6.79 -18.53
C ILE A 19 0.43 6.17 -18.84
N PHE A 20 0.62 5.63 -20.03
CA PHE A 20 1.86 5.09 -20.54
C PHE A 20 2.16 5.71 -21.91
N PRO A 21 2.87 6.86 -21.97
CA PRO A 21 3.11 7.56 -23.22
C PRO A 21 4.08 6.83 -24.14
N ILE A 22 4.96 5.99 -23.60
CA ILE A 22 6.00 5.28 -24.33
C ILE A 22 5.52 3.86 -24.67
N ARG A 23 5.70 3.42 -25.93
CA ARG A 23 5.27 2.08 -26.38
C ARG A 23 5.95 0.95 -25.59
N GLN A 24 7.23 1.10 -25.28
CA GLN A 24 8.00 0.11 -24.52
C GLN A 24 7.45 -0.06 -23.10
N ASP A 25 7.11 1.02 -22.41
CA ASP A 25 6.50 0.94 -21.07
C ASP A 25 5.15 0.20 -21.11
N ARG A 26 4.37 0.37 -22.19
CA ARG A 26 3.12 -0.40 -22.38
C ARG A 26 3.38 -1.89 -22.54
N ILE A 27 4.36 -2.24 -23.38
CA ILE A 27 4.71 -3.65 -23.62
C ILE A 27 5.22 -4.29 -22.33
N VAL A 28 6.13 -3.62 -21.60
CA VAL A 28 6.64 -4.12 -20.31
C VAL A 28 5.51 -4.30 -19.30
N MET A 29 4.60 -3.33 -19.21
CA MET A 29 3.46 -3.43 -18.29
C MET A 29 2.50 -4.57 -18.69
N LEU A 30 2.19 -4.72 -19.98
CA LEU A 30 1.36 -5.81 -20.45
C LEU A 30 2.03 -7.16 -20.22
N LEU A 31 3.34 -7.27 -20.44
CA LEU A 31 4.11 -8.48 -20.18
C LEU A 31 4.12 -8.81 -18.67
N LEU A 32 4.32 -7.82 -17.82
CA LEU A 32 4.24 -7.99 -16.35
C LEU A 32 2.86 -8.49 -15.94
N LEU A 33 1.79 -7.88 -16.46
CA LEU A 33 0.42 -8.34 -16.19
C LEU A 33 0.19 -9.76 -16.74
N ALA A 34 0.67 -10.07 -17.93
CA ALA A 34 0.55 -11.43 -18.50
C ALA A 34 1.28 -12.46 -17.62
N VAL A 35 2.47 -12.14 -17.13
CA VAL A 35 3.19 -12.99 -16.16
C VAL A 35 2.37 -13.15 -14.88
N ALA A 36 1.84 -12.08 -14.32
CA ALA A 36 1.07 -12.12 -13.06
C ALA A 36 -0.25 -12.91 -13.21
N PHE A 37 -0.95 -12.79 -14.34
CA PHE A 37 -2.26 -13.44 -14.55
C PHE A 37 -2.17 -14.85 -15.15
N ILE A 38 -1.08 -15.19 -15.86
CA ILE A 38 -0.96 -16.46 -16.59
C ILE A 38 0.18 -17.31 -16.03
N ALA A 39 1.42 -16.77 -15.99
CA ALA A 39 2.58 -17.56 -15.61
C ALA A 39 2.58 -17.90 -14.12
N VAL A 40 2.27 -16.92 -13.26
CA VAL A 40 2.22 -17.15 -11.80
C VAL A 40 1.16 -18.19 -11.42
N PRO A 41 -0.11 -18.10 -11.86
CA PRO A 41 -1.11 -19.13 -11.59
C PRO A 41 -0.73 -20.53 -12.09
N ALA A 42 0.02 -20.63 -13.19
CA ALA A 42 0.41 -21.91 -13.77
C ALA A 42 1.61 -22.57 -13.07
N LEU A 43 2.52 -21.79 -12.50
CA LEU A 43 3.81 -22.26 -11.98
C LEU A 43 3.96 -22.14 -10.46
N ALA A 44 3.19 -21.29 -9.80
CA ALA A 44 3.36 -21.00 -8.38
C ALA A 44 2.76 -22.11 -7.51
N SER A 45 3.50 -22.49 -6.45
CA SER A 45 2.98 -23.39 -5.42
C SER A 45 1.97 -22.66 -4.52
N ASP A 46 1.07 -23.40 -3.89
CA ASP A 46 0.10 -22.85 -2.92
C ASP A 46 0.79 -22.09 -1.77
N TYR A 47 1.94 -22.56 -1.32
CA TYR A 47 2.75 -21.89 -0.32
C TYR A 47 3.22 -20.52 -0.80
N PHE A 48 3.79 -20.45 -2.01
CA PHE A 48 4.30 -19.21 -2.59
C PHE A 48 3.18 -18.18 -2.78
N LEU A 49 2.00 -18.63 -3.20
CA LEU A 49 0.82 -17.78 -3.33
C LEU A 49 0.36 -17.21 -1.98
N ARG A 50 0.18 -18.08 -0.97
CA ARG A 50 -0.39 -17.70 0.33
C ARG A 50 0.60 -16.94 1.23
N ALA A 51 1.86 -17.38 1.27
CA ALA A 51 2.85 -16.86 2.21
C ALA A 51 3.60 -15.62 1.68
N ILE A 52 3.71 -15.47 0.34
CA ILE A 52 4.53 -14.40 -0.24
C ILE A 52 3.71 -13.47 -1.12
N LEU A 53 3.03 -13.98 -2.15
CA LEU A 53 2.41 -13.11 -3.16
C LEU A 53 1.16 -12.39 -2.66
N ILE A 54 0.27 -13.06 -1.95
CA ILE A 54 -0.94 -12.43 -1.41
C ILE A 54 -0.57 -11.32 -0.40
N PRO A 55 0.27 -11.56 0.64
CA PRO A 55 0.73 -10.51 1.52
C PRO A 55 1.43 -9.37 0.79
N PHE A 56 2.32 -9.69 -0.15
CA PHE A 56 3.03 -8.71 -0.96
C PHE A 56 2.07 -7.78 -1.71
N LEU A 57 1.08 -8.32 -2.41
CA LEU A 57 0.12 -7.53 -3.19
C LEU A 57 -0.73 -6.62 -2.28
N ILE A 58 -1.22 -7.13 -1.16
CA ILE A 58 -2.05 -6.36 -0.24
C ILE A 58 -1.24 -5.25 0.43
N LEU A 59 -0.03 -5.55 0.89
CA LEU A 59 0.85 -4.55 1.49
C LEU A 59 1.35 -3.53 0.47
N ALA A 60 1.60 -3.94 -0.78
CA ALA A 60 1.90 -3.01 -1.87
C ALA A 60 0.75 -2.03 -2.11
N LEU A 61 -0.50 -2.51 -2.07
CA LEU A 61 -1.68 -1.64 -2.19
C LEU A 61 -1.78 -0.65 -1.03
N ALA A 62 -1.58 -1.12 0.22
CA ALA A 62 -1.54 -0.26 1.39
C ALA A 62 -0.42 0.80 1.29
N ALA A 63 0.78 0.38 0.83
CA ALA A 63 1.90 1.27 0.59
C ALA A 63 1.60 2.30 -0.52
N VAL A 64 0.90 1.93 -1.60
CA VAL A 64 0.43 2.88 -2.63
C VAL A 64 -0.51 3.90 -2.01
N GLY A 65 -1.47 3.47 -1.18
CA GLY A 65 -2.37 4.37 -0.47
C GLY A 65 -1.63 5.36 0.43
N LEU A 66 -0.71 4.87 1.24
CA LEU A 66 0.12 5.71 2.12
C LEU A 66 1.04 6.65 1.32
N ASN A 67 1.61 6.18 0.22
CA ASN A 67 2.50 6.98 -0.62
C ASN A 67 1.78 8.17 -1.29
N ILE A 68 0.48 8.06 -1.57
CA ILE A 68 -0.32 9.22 -2.01
C ILE A 68 -0.28 10.32 -0.95
N LEU A 69 -0.42 9.98 0.31
CA LEU A 69 -0.44 10.94 1.40
C LEU A 69 0.97 11.47 1.72
N VAL A 70 1.92 10.58 1.95
CA VAL A 70 3.28 10.92 2.38
C VAL A 70 4.12 11.41 1.20
N GLY A 71 4.15 10.64 0.10
CA GLY A 71 5.04 10.89 -1.02
C GLY A 71 4.57 11.98 -1.97
N TYR A 72 3.28 12.04 -2.28
CA TYR A 72 2.74 13.03 -3.21
C TYR A 72 2.19 14.29 -2.54
N CYS A 73 1.68 14.21 -1.32
CA CYS A 73 1.13 15.37 -0.60
C CYS A 73 2.03 15.87 0.54
N GLY A 74 3.09 15.14 0.91
CA GLY A 74 4.03 15.53 1.96
C GLY A 74 3.45 15.46 3.38
N GLN A 75 2.39 14.66 3.60
CA GLN A 75 1.71 14.55 4.89
C GLN A 75 2.10 13.23 5.57
N ILE A 76 2.96 13.28 6.58
CA ILE A 76 3.38 12.08 7.32
C ILE A 76 2.22 11.58 8.18
N SER A 77 1.89 10.29 8.06
CA SER A 77 0.89 9.60 8.88
C SER A 77 1.48 8.39 9.57
N LEU A 78 1.26 8.29 10.88
CA LEU A 78 1.63 7.14 11.72
C LEU A 78 0.42 6.29 12.15
N GLY A 79 -0.76 6.60 11.63
CA GLY A 79 -2.02 5.89 11.93
C GLY A 79 -2.51 4.99 10.80
N THR A 80 -1.63 4.56 9.92
CA THR A 80 -2.03 3.80 8.73
C THR A 80 -2.59 2.43 9.10
N GLY A 81 -2.05 1.78 10.15
CA GLY A 81 -2.57 0.54 10.70
C GLY A 81 -4.01 0.68 11.21
N ALA A 82 -4.32 1.81 11.87
CA ALA A 82 -5.69 2.10 12.30
C ALA A 82 -6.68 2.16 11.12
N PHE A 83 -6.29 2.81 10.01
CA PHE A 83 -7.16 2.85 8.83
C PHE A 83 -7.32 1.48 8.16
N MET A 84 -6.28 0.64 8.19
CA MET A 84 -6.41 -0.77 7.80
C MET A 84 -7.39 -1.51 8.72
N ALA A 85 -7.26 -1.34 10.04
CA ALA A 85 -8.15 -1.94 11.03
C ALA A 85 -9.61 -1.51 10.79
N VAL A 86 -9.86 -0.20 10.66
CA VAL A 86 -11.19 0.34 10.37
C VAL A 86 -11.78 -0.29 9.10
N GLY A 87 -10.98 -0.40 8.04
CA GLY A 87 -11.41 -1.04 6.79
C GLY A 87 -11.77 -2.51 6.98
N ALA A 88 -10.95 -3.28 7.70
CA ALA A 88 -11.17 -4.70 7.98
C ALA A 88 -12.42 -4.93 8.85
N TYR A 89 -12.53 -4.21 9.97
CA TYR A 89 -13.67 -4.36 10.90
C TYR A 89 -14.97 -3.84 10.31
N ALA A 90 -14.94 -2.74 9.54
CA ALA A 90 -16.14 -2.24 8.87
C ALA A 90 -16.61 -3.22 7.81
N ALA A 91 -15.73 -3.72 6.94
CA ALA A 91 -16.08 -4.73 5.95
C ALA A 91 -16.72 -5.96 6.59
N TRP A 92 -16.10 -6.48 7.66
CA TRP A 92 -16.62 -7.63 8.42
C TRP A 92 -18.00 -7.36 9.03
N ASN A 93 -18.18 -6.21 9.66
CA ASN A 93 -19.47 -5.82 10.22
C ASN A 93 -20.59 -5.73 9.17
N PHE A 94 -20.27 -5.24 7.95
CA PHE A 94 -21.21 -5.26 6.83
C PHE A 94 -21.55 -6.69 6.42
N GLY A 95 -20.57 -7.58 6.34
CA GLY A 95 -20.79 -8.99 5.98
C GLY A 95 -21.66 -9.75 6.99
N VAL A 96 -21.43 -9.51 8.29
CA VAL A 96 -22.19 -10.19 9.36
C VAL A 96 -23.62 -9.64 9.48
N ARG A 97 -23.80 -8.32 9.35
CA ARG A 97 -25.12 -7.67 9.57
C ARG A 97 -26.01 -7.65 8.35
N PHE A 98 -25.44 -7.74 7.16
CA PHE A 98 -26.18 -7.78 5.91
C PHE A 98 -25.85 -9.09 5.16
N PRO A 99 -26.46 -10.22 5.57
CA PRO A 99 -26.27 -11.51 4.90
C PRO A 99 -26.63 -11.41 3.41
N GLY A 100 -25.77 -11.96 2.57
CA GLY A 100 -25.95 -11.91 1.11
C GLY A 100 -25.24 -10.75 0.39
N MET A 101 -24.59 -9.83 1.13
CA MET A 101 -23.81 -8.77 0.51
C MET A 101 -22.56 -9.38 -0.16
N PRO A 102 -22.28 -9.08 -1.45
CA PRO A 102 -21.11 -9.61 -2.15
C PRO A 102 -19.81 -9.09 -1.51
N LEU A 103 -18.79 -9.95 -1.46
CA LEU A 103 -17.48 -9.66 -0.85
C LEU A 103 -16.88 -8.34 -1.35
N LEU A 104 -16.98 -8.07 -2.65
CA LEU A 104 -16.49 -6.82 -3.24
C LEU A 104 -17.17 -5.59 -2.61
N ALA A 105 -18.48 -5.64 -2.41
CA ALA A 105 -19.21 -4.54 -1.78
C ALA A 105 -18.79 -4.34 -0.32
N GLN A 106 -18.60 -5.43 0.44
CA GLN A 106 -18.10 -5.36 1.81
C GLN A 106 -16.73 -4.66 1.89
N ILE A 107 -15.80 -5.04 1.02
CA ILE A 107 -14.44 -4.46 0.96
C ILE A 107 -14.51 -2.97 0.58
N LEU A 108 -15.29 -2.60 -0.42
CA LEU A 108 -15.43 -1.20 -0.85
C LEU A 108 -16.09 -0.33 0.23
N LEU A 109 -17.12 -0.83 0.90
CA LEU A 109 -17.75 -0.13 2.02
C LEU A 109 -16.80 0.00 3.21
N GLY A 110 -15.97 -1.03 3.48
CA GLY A 110 -14.88 -0.94 4.45
C GLY A 110 -13.92 0.20 4.13
N GLY A 111 -13.53 0.34 2.87
CA GLY A 111 -12.72 1.47 2.39
C GLY A 111 -13.42 2.82 2.56
N CYS A 112 -14.72 2.91 2.24
CA CYS A 112 -15.50 4.13 2.45
C CYS A 112 -15.57 4.52 3.94
N PHE A 113 -15.74 3.54 4.81
CA PHE A 113 -15.76 3.78 6.26
C PHE A 113 -14.39 4.23 6.78
N ALA A 114 -13.31 3.63 6.29
CA ALA A 114 -11.95 4.09 6.57
C ALA A 114 -11.72 5.52 6.09
N THR A 115 -12.29 5.91 4.94
CA THR A 115 -12.26 7.29 4.44
C THR A 115 -12.98 8.24 5.39
N LEU A 116 -14.18 7.87 5.84
CA LEU A 116 -14.97 8.70 6.76
C LEU A 116 -14.19 8.94 8.06
N VAL A 117 -13.65 7.89 8.67
CA VAL A 117 -12.82 7.99 9.87
C VAL A 117 -11.56 8.81 9.58
N GLY A 118 -10.89 8.57 8.45
CA GLY A 118 -9.73 9.33 8.01
C GLY A 118 -10.02 10.83 7.88
N VAL A 119 -11.14 11.21 7.29
CA VAL A 119 -11.57 12.61 7.16
C VAL A 119 -11.85 13.21 8.53
N ILE A 120 -12.53 12.50 9.43
CA ILE A 120 -12.83 12.98 10.80
C ILE A 120 -11.53 13.30 11.56
N PHE A 121 -10.54 12.42 11.53
CA PHE A 121 -9.23 12.65 12.16
C PHE A 121 -8.35 13.61 11.35
N GLY A 122 -8.53 13.65 10.03
CA GLY A 122 -7.81 14.53 9.13
C GLY A 122 -8.13 16.02 9.34
N ILE A 123 -9.40 16.39 9.52
CA ILE A 123 -9.81 17.80 9.66
C ILE A 123 -9.09 18.52 10.80
N PRO A 124 -9.05 18.01 12.05
CA PRO A 124 -8.30 18.66 13.12
C PRO A 124 -6.79 18.66 12.88
N SER A 125 -6.26 17.54 12.39
CA SER A 125 -4.82 17.36 12.20
C SER A 125 -4.25 18.26 11.09
N LEU A 126 -5.03 18.58 10.06
CA LEU A 126 -4.61 19.46 8.95
C LEU A 126 -4.54 20.95 9.33
N ARG A 127 -5.12 21.35 10.45
CA ARG A 127 -4.97 22.71 11.01
C ARG A 127 -3.60 22.89 11.67
N ILE A 128 -2.94 21.80 11.99
CA ILE A 128 -1.65 21.78 12.66
C ILE A 128 -0.56 21.54 11.61
N ARG A 129 0.57 22.27 11.69
CA ARG A 129 1.65 22.19 10.70
C ARG A 129 2.76 21.24 11.14
N GLY A 130 3.43 20.60 10.19
CA GLY A 130 4.64 19.83 10.41
C GLY A 130 4.43 18.50 11.12
N LEU A 131 5.33 18.15 12.05
CA LEU A 131 5.34 16.87 12.77
C LEU A 131 4.11 16.61 13.64
N TYR A 132 3.37 17.66 14.02
CA TYR A 132 2.16 17.51 14.81
C TYR A 132 1.07 16.69 14.11
N LEU A 133 1.05 16.66 12.78
CA LEU A 133 0.15 15.80 12.02
C LEU A 133 0.46 14.31 12.27
N ALA A 134 1.75 13.95 12.29
CA ALA A 134 2.18 12.58 12.60
C ALA A 134 1.73 12.17 14.02
N VAL A 135 1.87 13.08 15.01
CA VAL A 135 1.41 12.85 16.38
C VAL A 135 -0.11 12.70 16.45
N ALA A 136 -0.87 13.51 15.70
CA ALA A 136 -2.33 13.42 15.68
C ALA A 136 -2.81 12.09 15.05
N THR A 137 -2.16 11.60 13.98
CA THR A 137 -2.48 10.30 13.39
C THR A 137 -2.02 9.14 14.27
N LEU A 138 -0.95 9.31 15.06
CA LEU A 138 -0.54 8.36 16.08
C LEU A 138 -1.59 8.27 17.21
N ALA A 139 -2.11 9.41 17.66
CA ALA A 139 -3.22 9.41 18.61
C ALA A 139 -4.48 8.71 18.06
N ALA A 140 -4.76 8.91 16.78
CA ALA A 140 -5.84 8.18 16.09
C ALA A 140 -5.61 6.66 16.08
N GLN A 141 -4.36 6.19 15.92
CA GLN A 141 -4.02 4.78 16.02
C GLN A 141 -4.40 4.21 17.38
N PHE A 142 -3.93 4.81 18.46
CA PHE A 142 -4.25 4.35 19.82
C PHE A 142 -5.73 4.45 20.14
N PHE A 143 -6.41 5.49 19.64
CA PHE A 143 -7.86 5.63 19.85
C PHE A 143 -8.63 4.51 19.15
N VAL A 144 -8.29 4.17 17.92
CA VAL A 144 -8.94 3.10 17.16
C VAL A 144 -8.68 1.74 17.80
N ASP A 145 -7.43 1.48 18.21
CA ASP A 145 -7.07 0.25 18.92
C ASP A 145 -7.88 0.11 20.23
N TRP A 146 -7.96 1.19 21.02
CA TRP A 146 -8.78 1.23 22.22
C TRP A 146 -10.28 1.01 21.91
N ALA A 147 -10.80 1.64 20.85
CA ALA A 147 -12.21 1.52 20.49
C ALA A 147 -12.60 0.09 20.09
N PHE A 148 -11.75 -0.58 19.30
CA PHE A 148 -12.01 -1.97 18.90
C PHE A 148 -11.89 -2.97 20.04
N LEU A 149 -11.03 -2.71 21.03
CA LEU A 149 -10.91 -3.53 22.23
C LEU A 149 -12.05 -3.29 23.23
N ARG A 150 -12.55 -2.05 23.31
CA ARG A 150 -13.49 -1.66 24.38
C ARG A 150 -14.94 -1.65 23.97
N ILE A 151 -15.25 -1.43 22.68
CA ILE A 151 -16.61 -1.33 22.20
C ILE A 151 -17.04 -2.67 21.56
N PRO A 152 -17.89 -3.47 22.27
CA PRO A 152 -18.28 -4.82 21.80
C PRO A 152 -19.03 -4.82 20.47
N PHE A 153 -19.58 -3.69 20.06
CA PHE A 153 -20.29 -3.53 18.80
C PHE A 153 -19.44 -3.90 17.59
N PHE A 154 -18.16 -3.55 17.58
CA PHE A 154 -17.26 -3.79 16.45
C PHE A 154 -16.87 -5.26 16.29
N THR A 155 -16.86 -6.02 17.40
CA THR A 155 -16.52 -7.43 17.44
C THR A 155 -17.75 -8.35 17.51
N ASN A 156 -18.96 -7.78 17.29
CA ASN A 156 -20.24 -8.48 17.45
C ASN A 156 -20.35 -9.22 18.80
N TYR A 157 -19.93 -8.53 19.88
CA TYR A 157 -19.97 -9.03 21.27
C TYR A 157 -19.11 -10.28 21.50
N SER A 158 -18.06 -10.50 20.69
CA SER A 158 -17.08 -11.55 20.94
C SER A 158 -16.33 -11.27 22.23
N SER A 159 -16.30 -12.24 23.14
CA SER A 159 -15.60 -12.12 24.43
C SER A 159 -14.08 -12.01 24.29
N SER A 160 -13.52 -12.58 23.23
CA SER A 160 -12.08 -12.56 22.95
C SER A 160 -11.65 -11.37 22.07
N GLY A 161 -12.59 -10.57 21.56
CA GLY A 161 -12.31 -9.53 20.57
C GLY A 161 -11.88 -10.05 19.19
N ASN A 162 -11.78 -11.36 19.04
CA ASN A 162 -11.40 -12.02 17.80
C ASN A 162 -12.61 -12.11 16.85
N VAL A 163 -12.40 -11.81 15.58
CA VAL A 163 -13.41 -11.94 14.53
C VAL A 163 -12.91 -12.91 13.46
N SER A 164 -13.81 -13.77 13.00
CA SER A 164 -13.53 -14.77 11.98
C SER A 164 -14.40 -14.53 10.76
N VAL A 165 -13.84 -14.73 9.59
CA VAL A 165 -14.52 -14.55 8.32
C VAL A 165 -15.33 -15.81 8.02
N PRO A 166 -16.63 -15.70 7.68
CA PRO A 166 -17.40 -16.81 7.14
C PRO A 166 -16.84 -17.25 5.77
N GLN A 167 -17.39 -18.33 5.22
CA GLN A 167 -16.95 -18.80 3.90
C GLN A 167 -17.05 -17.67 2.86
N LEU A 168 -15.90 -17.40 2.19
CA LEU A 168 -15.81 -16.34 1.21
C LEU A 168 -16.49 -16.75 -0.10
N THR A 169 -17.44 -15.94 -0.54
CA THR A 169 -18.06 -16.07 -1.86
C THR A 169 -17.91 -14.76 -2.63
N ALA A 170 -17.28 -14.81 -3.78
CA ALA A 170 -17.17 -13.67 -4.70
C ALA A 170 -17.93 -13.99 -5.98
N PHE A 171 -18.88 -13.12 -6.37
CA PHE A 171 -19.71 -13.31 -7.56
C PHE A 171 -20.49 -14.66 -7.59
N GLY A 172 -20.85 -15.19 -6.40
CA GLY A 172 -21.53 -16.49 -6.29
C GLY A 172 -20.62 -17.72 -6.37
N LEU A 173 -19.32 -17.53 -6.58
CA LEU A 173 -18.33 -18.61 -6.56
C LEU A 173 -17.60 -18.62 -5.21
N PRO A 174 -17.31 -19.80 -4.63
CA PRO A 174 -16.54 -19.90 -3.41
C PRO A 174 -15.08 -19.51 -3.68
N VAL A 175 -14.53 -18.58 -2.92
CA VAL A 175 -13.11 -18.15 -3.00
C VAL A 175 -12.34 -18.86 -1.89
N GLN A 176 -12.00 -20.13 -2.10
CA GLN A 176 -11.34 -20.95 -1.09
C GLN A 176 -9.91 -21.34 -1.46
N SER A 177 -9.64 -21.55 -2.76
CA SER A 177 -8.31 -21.91 -3.21
C SER A 177 -7.33 -20.75 -3.14
N ALA A 178 -6.03 -21.06 -2.97
CA ALA A 178 -4.98 -20.04 -2.97
C ALA A 178 -4.95 -19.21 -4.26
N LEU A 179 -5.22 -19.89 -5.37
CA LEU A 179 -5.23 -19.29 -6.69
C LEU A 179 -6.39 -18.29 -6.87
N GLU A 180 -7.60 -18.65 -6.45
CA GLU A 180 -8.77 -17.77 -6.50
C GLU A 180 -8.57 -16.52 -5.65
N LYS A 181 -8.04 -16.68 -4.43
CA LYS A 181 -7.68 -15.58 -3.52
C LYS A 181 -6.63 -14.67 -4.15
N TYR A 182 -5.60 -15.24 -4.76
CA TYR A 182 -4.56 -14.48 -5.45
C TYR A 182 -5.11 -13.67 -6.63
N LEU A 183 -5.90 -14.28 -7.49
CA LEU A 183 -6.49 -13.59 -8.64
C LEU A 183 -7.44 -12.48 -8.22
N PHE A 184 -8.25 -12.71 -7.19
CA PHE A 184 -9.15 -11.70 -6.64
C PHE A 184 -8.37 -10.48 -6.12
N VAL A 185 -7.32 -10.73 -5.32
CA VAL A 185 -6.45 -9.66 -4.81
C VAL A 185 -5.73 -8.94 -5.96
N LEU A 186 -5.17 -9.69 -6.92
CA LEU A 186 -4.44 -9.14 -8.05
C LEU A 186 -5.31 -8.18 -8.88
N ILE A 187 -6.55 -8.57 -9.19
CA ILE A 187 -7.49 -7.70 -9.93
C ILE A 187 -7.71 -6.39 -9.18
N LEU A 188 -7.98 -6.44 -7.88
CA LEU A 188 -8.21 -5.24 -7.09
C LEU A 188 -6.95 -4.37 -7.00
N VAL A 189 -5.79 -4.96 -6.78
CA VAL A 189 -4.50 -4.24 -6.75
C VAL A 189 -4.24 -3.53 -8.08
N VAL A 190 -4.46 -4.20 -9.21
CA VAL A 190 -4.28 -3.60 -10.54
C VAL A 190 -5.25 -2.43 -10.73
N VAL A 191 -6.53 -2.62 -10.42
CA VAL A 191 -7.55 -1.57 -10.57
C VAL A 191 -7.20 -0.35 -9.71
N PHE A 192 -6.94 -0.54 -8.41
CA PHE A 192 -6.64 0.58 -7.52
C PHE A 192 -5.29 1.23 -7.81
N THR A 193 -4.29 0.49 -8.24
CA THR A 193 -3.01 1.06 -8.68
C THR A 193 -3.16 1.92 -9.94
N LEU A 194 -3.96 1.47 -10.91
CA LEU A 194 -4.26 2.27 -12.10
C LEU A 194 -5.07 3.53 -11.75
N LEU A 195 -6.05 3.41 -10.86
CA LEU A 195 -6.80 4.57 -10.35
C LEU A 195 -5.88 5.56 -9.63
N ALA A 196 -5.02 5.08 -8.73
CA ALA A 196 -4.03 5.89 -8.03
C ALA A 196 -3.10 6.62 -9.02
N LYS A 197 -2.58 5.90 -10.03
CA LYS A 197 -1.73 6.48 -11.06
C LYS A 197 -2.44 7.55 -11.88
N ASN A 198 -3.70 7.32 -12.22
CA ASN A 198 -4.51 8.29 -12.95
C ASN A 198 -4.80 9.55 -12.12
N LEU A 199 -5.15 9.38 -10.83
CA LEU A 199 -5.38 10.49 -9.90
C LEU A 199 -4.14 11.35 -9.71
N VAL A 200 -2.98 10.73 -9.48
CA VAL A 200 -1.70 11.45 -9.28
C VAL A 200 -1.31 12.27 -10.51
N ARG A 201 -1.57 11.78 -11.72
CA ARG A 201 -1.30 12.51 -12.97
C ARG A 201 -2.35 13.58 -13.28
N GLY A 202 -3.51 13.49 -12.68
CA GLY A 202 -4.62 14.43 -12.85
C GLY A 202 -4.38 15.80 -12.22
N ALA A 203 -5.36 16.68 -12.34
CA ALA A 203 -5.32 18.02 -11.72
C ALA A 203 -5.18 17.94 -10.18
N ILE A 204 -5.86 16.96 -9.56
CA ILE A 204 -5.83 16.75 -8.11
C ILE A 204 -4.41 16.36 -7.66
N GLY A 205 -3.74 15.43 -8.35
CA GLY A 205 -2.38 15.02 -8.02
C GLY A 205 -1.36 16.16 -8.17
N ARG A 206 -1.52 17.01 -9.17
CA ARG A 206 -0.69 18.22 -9.31
C ARG A 206 -0.86 19.20 -8.16
N GLN A 207 -2.08 19.35 -7.64
CA GLN A 207 -2.33 20.16 -6.43
C GLN A 207 -1.64 19.56 -5.20
N TRP A 208 -1.65 18.24 -5.05
CA TRP A 208 -0.94 17.57 -3.97
C TRP A 208 0.56 17.82 -4.03
N MET A 209 1.17 17.64 -5.21
CA MET A 209 2.60 17.90 -5.40
C MET A 209 2.97 19.36 -5.16
N ALA A 210 2.16 20.31 -5.61
CA ALA A 210 2.38 21.73 -5.36
C ALA A 210 2.38 22.06 -3.85
N ILE A 211 1.50 21.43 -3.08
CA ILE A 211 1.45 21.60 -1.62
C ILE A 211 2.64 20.91 -0.92
N ARG A 212 3.06 19.75 -1.41
CA ARG A 212 4.24 19.06 -0.90
C ARG A 212 5.49 19.92 -1.05
N ASP A 213 5.65 20.54 -2.22
CA ASP A 213 6.86 21.30 -2.54
C ASP A 213 6.86 22.65 -1.83
N MET A 214 5.75 23.40 -1.83
CA MET A 214 5.63 24.67 -1.11
C MET A 214 4.16 25.07 -0.91
N ASP A 215 3.60 24.83 0.27
CA ASP A 215 2.17 25.06 0.57
C ASP A 215 1.77 26.54 0.51
N VAL A 216 2.67 27.45 0.89
CA VAL A 216 2.44 28.90 0.83
C VAL A 216 2.35 29.38 -0.63
N ALA A 217 3.28 28.96 -1.50
CA ALA A 217 3.26 29.31 -2.91
C ALA A 217 2.04 28.72 -3.63
N ALA A 218 1.66 27.49 -3.28
CA ALA A 218 0.44 26.86 -3.79
C ALA A 218 -0.81 27.67 -3.43
N ALA A 219 -0.87 28.22 -2.21
CA ALA A 219 -1.99 29.07 -1.79
C ALA A 219 -2.06 30.39 -2.58
N VAL A 220 -0.91 31.00 -2.91
CA VAL A 220 -0.84 32.25 -3.70
C VAL A 220 -1.39 32.06 -5.12
N ILE A 221 -1.15 30.90 -5.73
CA ILE A 221 -1.69 30.59 -7.07
C ILE A 221 -3.14 30.04 -7.04
N GLY A 222 -3.83 30.12 -5.87
CA GLY A 222 -5.24 29.82 -5.73
C GLY A 222 -5.57 28.37 -5.34
N ILE A 223 -4.58 27.51 -5.05
CA ILE A 223 -4.83 26.18 -4.50
C ILE A 223 -5.22 26.33 -3.04
N ARG A 224 -6.32 25.71 -2.63
CA ARG A 224 -6.78 25.69 -1.23
C ARG A 224 -6.08 24.55 -0.47
N PRO A 225 -5.08 24.83 0.41
CA PRO A 225 -4.26 23.78 1.02
C PRO A 225 -5.07 22.76 1.82
N MET A 226 -6.07 23.23 2.57
CA MET A 226 -6.90 22.35 3.41
C MET A 226 -7.66 21.31 2.58
N TYR A 227 -8.29 21.73 1.47
CA TYR A 227 -9.06 20.81 0.62
C TYR A 227 -8.15 19.81 -0.10
N ALA A 228 -7.00 20.26 -0.58
CA ALA A 228 -6.08 19.36 -1.27
C ALA A 228 -5.46 18.35 -0.29
N LYS A 229 -5.04 18.77 0.91
CA LYS A 229 -4.56 17.85 1.96
C LYS A 229 -5.65 16.86 2.37
N LEU A 230 -6.88 17.33 2.57
CA LEU A 230 -8.01 16.48 2.97
C LEU A 230 -8.38 15.47 1.87
N SER A 231 -8.31 15.88 0.59
CA SER A 231 -8.56 14.96 -0.53
C SER A 231 -7.50 13.88 -0.63
N ALA A 232 -6.21 14.21 -0.41
CA ALA A 232 -5.14 13.22 -0.35
C ALA A 232 -5.34 12.24 0.81
N PHE A 233 -5.74 12.76 1.97
CA PHE A 233 -6.04 11.96 3.16
C PHE A 233 -7.22 11.01 2.91
N ALA A 234 -8.29 11.50 2.30
CA ALA A 234 -9.47 10.71 1.97
C ALA A 234 -9.15 9.55 0.99
N VAL A 235 -8.42 9.85 -0.09
CA VAL A 235 -8.03 8.83 -1.08
C VAL A 235 -7.05 7.82 -0.46
N SER A 236 -6.08 8.28 0.31
CA SER A 236 -5.15 7.43 1.03
C SER A 236 -5.88 6.48 1.97
N SER A 237 -6.74 7.01 2.86
CA SER A 237 -7.50 6.22 3.82
C SER A 237 -8.43 5.21 3.14
N PHE A 238 -9.01 5.56 1.98
CA PHE A 238 -9.82 4.64 1.19
C PHE A 238 -9.02 3.42 0.73
N ILE A 239 -7.88 3.67 0.05
CA ILE A 239 -7.04 2.59 -0.49
C ILE A 239 -6.47 1.73 0.64
N VAL A 240 -6.00 2.37 1.72
CA VAL A 240 -5.50 1.69 2.92
C VAL A 240 -6.59 0.86 3.59
N GLY A 241 -7.83 1.38 3.68
CA GLY A 241 -8.98 0.66 4.22
C GLY A 241 -9.34 -0.56 3.38
N VAL A 242 -9.35 -0.43 2.05
CA VAL A 242 -9.52 -1.57 1.13
C VAL A 242 -8.42 -2.62 1.34
N ALA A 243 -7.16 -2.19 1.44
CA ALA A 243 -6.05 -3.09 1.71
C ALA A 243 -6.19 -3.78 3.08
N GLY A 244 -6.68 -3.06 4.10
CA GLY A 244 -6.98 -3.62 5.42
C GLY A 244 -8.06 -4.68 5.38
N ALA A 245 -9.16 -4.43 4.66
CA ALA A 245 -10.20 -5.42 4.45
C ALA A 245 -9.68 -6.66 3.73
N LEU A 246 -8.87 -6.49 2.66
CA LEU A 246 -8.22 -7.60 1.98
C LEU A 246 -7.28 -8.37 2.90
N TRP A 247 -6.52 -7.68 3.75
CA TRP A 247 -5.62 -8.28 4.72
C TRP A 247 -6.36 -9.19 5.69
N GLY A 248 -7.44 -8.70 6.30
CA GLY A 248 -8.29 -9.48 7.22
C GLY A 248 -8.96 -10.67 6.53
N TYR A 249 -9.64 -10.44 5.42
CA TYR A 249 -10.46 -11.45 4.76
C TYR A 249 -9.65 -12.53 4.04
N ILE A 250 -8.61 -12.13 3.32
CA ILE A 250 -7.92 -13.04 2.39
C ILE A 250 -6.67 -13.64 3.01
N HIS A 251 -5.90 -12.85 3.78
CA HIS A 251 -4.63 -13.31 4.35
C HIS A 251 -4.81 -13.91 5.74
N LEU A 252 -5.43 -13.19 6.67
CA LEU A 252 -5.57 -13.65 8.06
C LEU A 252 -6.72 -14.67 8.24
N GLY A 253 -7.88 -14.41 7.66
CA GLY A 253 -9.09 -15.23 7.85
C GLY A 253 -9.73 -15.10 9.24
N SER A 254 -8.94 -14.84 10.25
CA SER A 254 -9.35 -14.51 11.62
C SER A 254 -8.34 -13.55 12.21
N TRP A 255 -8.80 -12.51 12.92
CA TRP A 255 -7.90 -11.49 13.46
C TRP A 255 -8.45 -10.85 14.72
N GLU A 256 -7.53 -10.29 15.48
CA GLU A 256 -7.76 -9.42 16.64
C GLU A 256 -7.26 -8.00 16.33
N PRO A 257 -7.62 -6.97 17.13
CA PRO A 257 -7.18 -5.60 16.89
C PRO A 257 -5.66 -5.44 16.80
N LEU A 258 -4.89 -6.22 17.56
CA LEU A 258 -3.42 -6.20 17.56
C LEU A 258 -2.77 -6.56 16.21
N ALA A 259 -3.50 -7.22 15.30
CA ALA A 259 -3.00 -7.48 13.95
C ALA A 259 -2.74 -6.20 13.11
N PHE A 260 -3.30 -5.08 13.54
CA PHE A 260 -3.20 -3.76 12.90
C PHE A 260 -2.57 -2.70 13.80
N ASP A 261 -1.69 -3.10 14.69
CA ASP A 261 -1.03 -2.26 15.67
C ASP A 261 -0.12 -1.18 15.07
N LEU A 262 0.54 -0.43 15.94
CA LEU A 262 1.49 0.60 15.56
C LEU A 262 2.68 0.06 14.76
N ALA A 263 3.13 -1.18 15.02
CA ALA A 263 4.22 -1.80 14.27
C ALA A 263 3.83 -1.96 12.79
N ARG A 264 2.57 -2.29 12.50
CA ARG A 264 2.05 -2.31 11.14
C ARG A 264 2.10 -0.93 10.45
N SER A 265 1.78 0.13 11.18
CA SER A 265 1.90 1.51 10.65
C SER A 265 3.33 1.87 10.29
N PHE A 266 4.29 1.54 11.15
CA PHE A 266 5.71 1.73 10.85
C PHE A 266 6.19 0.86 9.69
N GLN A 267 5.79 -0.40 9.63
CA GLN A 267 6.13 -1.29 8.52
C GLN A 267 5.72 -0.70 7.17
N LEU A 268 4.49 -0.17 7.06
CA LEU A 268 4.01 0.49 5.85
C LEU A 268 4.78 1.77 5.53
N LEU A 269 5.10 2.56 6.54
CA LEU A 269 5.90 3.77 6.35
C LEU A 269 7.30 3.42 5.81
N PHE A 270 7.93 2.38 6.34
CA PHE A 270 9.23 1.90 5.88
C PHE A 270 9.17 1.38 4.45
N MET A 271 8.10 0.67 4.06
CA MET A 271 7.89 0.28 2.66
C MET A 271 7.91 1.48 1.72
N VAL A 272 7.26 2.58 2.12
CA VAL A 272 7.18 3.79 1.28
C VAL A 272 8.52 4.53 1.25
N ILE A 273 9.24 4.62 2.37
CA ILE A 273 10.55 5.28 2.44
C ILE A 273 11.59 4.50 1.65
N ILE A 274 11.74 3.19 1.91
CA ILE A 274 12.71 2.33 1.21
C ILE A 274 12.37 2.23 -0.27
N GLY A 275 11.09 2.11 -0.59
CA GLY A 275 10.62 2.01 -1.97
C GLY A 275 10.83 3.29 -2.78
N GLY A 276 10.63 4.43 -2.16
CA GLY A 276 10.78 5.77 -2.74
C GLY A 276 9.51 6.58 -2.67
N LEU A 277 9.60 7.72 -1.98
CA LEU A 277 8.52 8.69 -1.80
C LEU A 277 8.09 9.29 -3.15
N GLY A 278 6.79 9.37 -3.38
CA GLY A 278 6.24 9.92 -4.62
C GLY A 278 6.39 9.01 -5.85
N SER A 279 6.62 7.69 -5.64
CA SER A 279 6.69 6.71 -6.72
C SER A 279 5.73 5.54 -6.45
N ILE A 280 4.73 5.36 -7.32
CA ILE A 280 3.83 4.20 -7.23
C ILE A 280 4.59 2.88 -7.41
N LEU A 281 5.54 2.84 -8.36
CA LEU A 281 6.39 1.67 -8.57
C LEU A 281 7.28 1.41 -7.35
N GLY A 282 7.78 2.48 -6.71
CA GLY A 282 8.52 2.41 -5.46
C GLY A 282 7.75 1.70 -4.36
N SER A 283 6.44 1.93 -4.23
CA SER A 283 5.62 1.24 -3.23
C SER A 283 5.64 -0.29 -3.41
N PHE A 284 5.67 -0.78 -4.64
CA PHE A 284 5.82 -2.21 -4.92
C PHE A 284 7.23 -2.73 -4.58
N PHE A 285 8.28 -1.97 -4.88
CA PHE A 285 9.65 -2.36 -4.51
C PHE A 285 9.83 -2.40 -2.99
N GLY A 286 9.31 -1.40 -2.28
CA GLY A 286 9.37 -1.38 -0.82
C GLY A 286 8.58 -2.52 -0.19
N ALA A 287 7.38 -2.82 -0.70
CA ALA A 287 6.59 -3.95 -0.23
C ALA A 287 7.28 -5.30 -0.52
N ALA A 288 7.86 -5.48 -1.72
CA ALA A 288 8.63 -6.67 -2.05
C ALA A 288 9.83 -6.83 -1.09
N PHE A 289 10.54 -5.74 -0.85
CA PHE A 289 11.69 -5.75 0.04
C PHE A 289 11.31 -6.18 1.46
N ILE A 290 10.29 -5.54 2.05
CA ILE A 290 9.85 -5.83 3.42
C ILE A 290 9.25 -7.25 3.56
N VAL A 291 8.58 -7.78 2.53
CA VAL A 291 8.05 -9.15 2.57
C VAL A 291 9.14 -10.20 2.35
N LEU A 292 10.12 -9.92 1.50
CA LEU A 292 11.17 -10.90 1.18
C LEU A 292 12.29 -10.96 2.21
N VAL A 293 12.60 -9.87 2.92
CA VAL A 293 13.68 -9.83 3.91
C VAL A 293 13.47 -10.86 5.03
N PRO A 294 12.31 -10.98 5.70
CA PRO A 294 12.08 -12.03 6.71
C PRO A 294 12.26 -13.43 6.14
N VAL A 295 11.72 -13.66 4.93
CA VAL A 295 11.86 -14.96 4.24
C VAL A 295 13.33 -15.30 3.96
N ALA A 296 14.11 -14.31 3.55
CA ALA A 296 15.54 -14.48 3.33
C ALA A 296 16.30 -14.74 4.66
N LEU A 297 15.99 -13.96 5.71
CA LEU A 297 16.62 -14.10 7.02
C LEU A 297 16.36 -15.46 7.69
N THR A 298 15.22 -16.07 7.43
CA THR A 298 14.91 -17.41 7.94
C THR A 298 15.52 -18.53 7.09
N ASN A 299 15.50 -18.39 5.76
CA ASN A 299 15.94 -19.47 4.86
C ASN A 299 17.47 -19.50 4.66
N ILE A 300 18.15 -18.34 4.59
CA ILE A 300 19.61 -18.30 4.35
C ILE A 300 20.40 -18.99 5.46
N PRO A 301 20.18 -18.74 6.77
CA PRO A 301 20.88 -19.46 7.83
C PRO A 301 20.60 -20.96 7.79
N HIS A 302 19.34 -21.34 7.52
CA HIS A 302 18.98 -22.77 7.42
C HIS A 302 19.75 -23.48 6.28
N MET A 303 19.90 -22.82 5.13
CA MET A 303 20.71 -23.33 4.00
C MET A 303 22.22 -23.45 4.36
N LEU A 304 22.70 -22.61 5.26
CA LEU A 304 24.08 -22.64 5.77
C LEU A 304 24.27 -23.61 6.93
N GLY A 305 23.26 -24.40 7.29
CA GLY A 305 23.30 -25.36 8.39
C GLY A 305 23.22 -24.74 9.80
N MET A 306 22.86 -23.45 9.89
CA MET A 306 22.68 -22.73 11.15
C MET A 306 21.20 -22.74 11.54
N SER A 307 20.85 -23.32 12.68
CA SER A 307 19.51 -23.27 13.25
C SER A 307 19.40 -22.04 14.17
N LEU A 308 18.72 -20.99 13.69
CA LEU A 308 18.33 -19.87 14.54
C LEU A 308 17.03 -20.21 15.26
N SER A 309 16.92 -19.87 16.55
CA SER A 309 15.62 -19.96 17.24
C SER A 309 14.66 -18.91 16.67
N VAL A 310 13.36 -19.17 16.74
CA VAL A 310 12.33 -18.25 16.20
C VAL A 310 12.45 -16.87 16.83
N ASP A 311 12.76 -16.79 18.12
CA ASP A 311 12.91 -15.52 18.84
C ASP A 311 14.15 -14.75 18.37
N THR A 312 15.29 -15.44 18.18
CA THR A 312 16.50 -14.80 17.64
C THR A 312 16.29 -14.31 16.20
N ALA A 313 15.58 -15.06 15.38
CA ALA A 313 15.23 -14.64 14.02
C ALA A 313 14.38 -13.35 14.01
N ALA A 314 13.38 -13.25 14.89
CA ALA A 314 12.56 -12.05 15.03
C ALA A 314 13.36 -10.84 15.50
N HIS A 315 14.26 -11.01 16.47
CA HIS A 315 15.13 -9.91 16.92
C HIS A 315 16.10 -9.45 15.83
N VAL A 316 16.72 -10.37 15.11
CA VAL A 316 17.60 -10.06 13.96
C VAL A 316 16.81 -9.34 12.86
N GLU A 317 15.59 -9.76 12.58
CA GLU A 317 14.70 -9.08 11.62
C GLU A 317 14.50 -7.60 11.97
N HIS A 318 14.15 -7.28 13.22
CA HIS A 318 13.97 -5.90 13.68
C HIS A 318 15.28 -5.08 13.60
N MET A 319 16.42 -5.68 13.97
CA MET A 319 17.73 -5.03 13.85
C MET A 319 18.09 -4.74 12.39
N VAL A 320 17.86 -5.70 11.50
CA VAL A 320 18.11 -5.56 10.07
C VAL A 320 17.23 -4.48 9.47
N PHE A 321 15.93 -4.46 9.79
CA PHE A 321 15.06 -3.39 9.34
C PHE A 321 15.51 -2.01 9.84
N GLY A 322 15.85 -1.87 11.11
CA GLY A 322 16.37 -0.62 11.65
C GLY A 322 17.64 -0.15 10.94
N ALA A 323 18.61 -1.06 10.76
CA ALA A 323 19.86 -0.76 10.06
C ALA A 323 19.63 -0.38 8.59
N LEU A 324 18.74 -1.10 7.89
CA LEU A 324 18.41 -0.82 6.49
C LEU A 324 17.71 0.53 6.31
N ILE A 325 16.83 0.90 7.24
CA ILE A 325 16.16 2.22 7.21
C ILE A 325 17.22 3.33 7.31
N VAL A 326 18.11 3.23 8.31
CA VAL A 326 19.19 4.21 8.49
C VAL A 326 20.09 4.25 7.25
N PHE A 327 20.45 3.10 6.71
CA PHE A 327 21.26 3.00 5.50
C PHE A 327 20.57 3.68 4.30
N PHE A 328 19.29 3.40 4.03
CA PHE A 328 18.57 4.01 2.91
C PHE A 328 18.38 5.52 3.09
N LEU A 329 18.10 5.98 4.30
CA LEU A 329 17.94 7.43 4.57
C LEU A 329 19.27 8.21 4.33
N ILE A 330 20.43 7.57 4.57
CA ILE A 330 21.74 8.20 4.39
C ILE A 330 22.23 8.03 2.96
N ALA A 331 22.20 6.80 2.43
CA ALA A 331 22.83 6.47 1.15
C ALA A 331 21.96 6.81 -0.06
N GLU A 332 20.65 6.59 0.03
CA GLU A 332 19.72 6.79 -1.10
C GLU A 332 18.36 7.31 -0.61
N PRO A 333 18.25 8.60 -0.26
CA PRO A 333 17.03 9.19 0.30
C PRO A 333 15.83 9.17 -0.66
N HIS A 334 16.06 8.90 -1.96
CA HIS A 334 15.01 8.75 -2.96
C HIS A 334 14.54 7.29 -3.13
N GLY A 335 15.14 6.34 -2.40
CA GLY A 335 14.74 4.94 -2.35
C GLY A 335 15.02 4.12 -3.62
N LEU A 336 14.54 2.88 -3.60
CA LEU A 336 14.76 1.89 -4.68
C LEU A 336 14.21 2.36 -6.05
N ALA A 337 13.17 3.20 -6.05
CA ALA A 337 12.61 3.73 -7.29
C ALA A 337 13.63 4.58 -8.08
N ARG A 338 14.51 5.30 -7.40
CA ARG A 338 15.57 6.07 -8.06
C ARG A 338 16.65 5.16 -8.61
N LEU A 339 17.07 4.15 -7.85
CA LEU A 339 18.02 3.16 -8.35
C LEU A 339 17.51 2.49 -9.63
N TRP A 340 16.22 2.17 -9.67
CA TRP A 340 15.56 1.67 -10.89
C TRP A 340 15.63 2.68 -12.04
N SER A 341 15.36 3.97 -11.78
CA SER A 341 15.41 5.02 -12.81
C SER A 341 16.82 5.20 -13.37
N ILE A 342 17.85 5.17 -12.50
CA ILE A 342 19.27 5.22 -12.90
C ILE A 342 19.65 3.99 -13.73
N GLY A 343 19.22 2.79 -13.31
CA GLY A 343 19.42 1.56 -14.07
C GLY A 343 18.82 1.64 -15.47
N LYS A 344 17.57 2.13 -15.55
CA LYS A 344 16.84 2.33 -16.81
C LYS A 344 17.54 3.35 -17.71
N GLU A 345 18.07 4.44 -17.14
CA GLU A 345 18.84 5.45 -17.87
C GLU A 345 20.15 4.89 -18.43
N LYS A 346 20.91 4.13 -17.62
CA LYS A 346 22.12 3.45 -18.08
C LYS A 346 21.83 2.46 -19.21
N LEU A 347 20.76 1.67 -19.12
CA LEU A 347 20.33 0.76 -20.18
C LEU A 347 19.91 1.50 -21.47
N ARG A 348 19.42 2.73 -21.35
CA ARG A 348 19.07 3.59 -22.49
C ARG A 348 20.30 4.06 -23.25
N ILE A 349 21.36 4.39 -22.54
CA ILE A 349 22.62 4.91 -23.11
C ILE A 349 23.48 3.77 -23.65
N TRP A 350 23.36 2.53 -23.12
CA TRP A 350 24.14 1.38 -23.56
C TRP A 350 23.89 1.06 -25.05
N PRO A 351 24.91 0.79 -25.94
CA PRO A 351 26.31 0.50 -25.63
C PRO A 351 27.26 1.71 -25.72
N PHE A 352 26.79 2.93 -25.76
CA PHE A 352 27.60 4.13 -25.87
C PHE A 352 27.66 4.84 -24.50
N PRO A 353 28.61 4.45 -23.60
CA PRO A 353 28.83 5.20 -22.37
C PRO A 353 29.45 6.55 -22.73
N HIS A 354 28.86 7.63 -22.31
CA HIS A 354 29.42 8.97 -22.30
C HIS A 354 30.03 9.25 -20.93
#